data_72e9a602ef2017c2f4d45b1f2ae8433f
#
_entry.id   72e9a602ef2017c2f4d45b1f2ae8433f
#
_cell.length_a   1.000
_cell.length_b   1.000
_cell.length_c   1.000
_cell.angle_alpha   90.00
_cell.angle_beta   90.00
_cell.angle_gamma   90.00
#
_symmetry.space_group_name_H-M   'P 1'
#
loop_
_entity.id
_entity.type
_entity.pdbx_description
1 polymer ?
#
loop_
_entity_poly.entity_id
_entity_poly.type
_entity_poly.pdbx_seq_one_letter_code
_entity_poly.pdbx_strand_id
1 'polypeptide(L)'
;SCPVAIRLNCRGELSFTVETPTFGSGVYLRAKRFEGVVYESNRPSTLTQTSASVANDDFLDKCVRMYGGERAVLVDKSLNVISRPWLPIFVAHRTKVYTPEEFETVEYRRAKEAIERAGFELVVRDIPAGSLEQIDEIFMVDIMSVTAFSKIGNHRLLSTVSARVTKKMEL
;
A
#
# COMPACT_ATOMS: atom_id res chain seq x y z
N SER A 1 16.03 7.07 -14.81
CA SER A 1 15.22 8.24 -14.45
C SER A 1 15.15 8.34 -12.94
N CYS A 2 15.46 9.51 -12.38
CA CYS A 2 15.35 9.76 -10.94
C CYS A 2 13.91 10.21 -10.65
N PRO A 3 13.21 9.62 -9.68
CA PRO A 3 11.89 10.12 -9.29
C PRO A 3 12.03 11.52 -8.67
N VAL A 4 11.10 12.40 -9.01
CA VAL A 4 11.05 13.77 -8.50
C VAL A 4 9.75 13.95 -7.75
N ALA A 5 9.82 14.38 -6.49
CA ALA A 5 8.64 14.75 -5.72
C ALA A 5 8.37 16.25 -5.89
N ILE A 6 7.13 16.60 -6.25
CA ILE A 6 6.68 17.99 -6.33
C ILE A 6 5.68 18.21 -5.19
N ARG A 7 6.02 19.10 -4.27
CA ARG A 7 5.13 19.49 -3.19
C ARG A 7 4.45 20.82 -3.53
N LEU A 8 3.13 20.82 -3.57
CA LEU A 8 2.33 22.04 -3.71
C LEU A 8 1.96 22.59 -2.33
N ASN A 9 2.30 23.84 -2.08
CA ASN A 9 1.95 24.53 -0.85
C ASN A 9 0.85 25.58 -1.16
N CYS A 10 -0.27 25.45 -0.49
CA CYS A 10 -1.43 26.34 -0.66
C CYS A 10 -1.65 27.16 0.64
N ARG A 11 -0.81 28.16 0.88
CA ARG A 11 -0.96 29.10 1.99
C ARG A 11 -1.00 30.53 1.43
N GLY A 12 -2.17 30.93 0.91
CA GLY A 12 -2.36 32.27 0.35
C GLY A 12 -1.82 32.42 -1.08
N GLU A 13 -0.57 32.09 -1.33
CA GLU A 13 0.01 31.98 -2.66
C GLU A 13 0.30 30.53 -3.01
N LEU A 14 0.07 30.16 -4.28
CA LEU A 14 0.43 28.85 -4.79
C LEU A 14 1.94 28.81 -5.02
N SER A 15 2.64 28.02 -4.21
CA SER A 15 4.06 27.75 -4.39
C SER A 15 4.30 26.24 -4.52
N PHE A 16 5.39 25.87 -5.19
CA PHE A 16 5.78 24.47 -5.27
C PHE A 16 7.28 24.33 -4.97
N THR A 17 7.62 23.23 -4.34
CA THR A 17 9.01 22.79 -4.15
C THR A 17 9.24 21.49 -4.90
N VAL A 18 10.37 21.40 -5.56
CA VAL A 18 10.83 20.18 -6.24
C VAL A 18 11.88 19.55 -5.35
N GLU A 19 11.62 18.36 -4.89
CA GLU A 19 12.55 17.58 -4.05
C GLU A 19 13.00 16.33 -4.82
N THR A 20 14.31 16.11 -4.90
CA THR A 20 14.84 14.82 -5.31
C THR A 20 14.89 13.93 -4.08
N PRO A 21 14.12 12.83 -4.05
CA PRO A 21 14.22 11.91 -2.93
C PRO A 21 15.65 11.38 -2.82
N THR A 22 16.16 11.30 -1.62
CA THR A 22 17.54 10.83 -1.30
C THR A 22 17.74 9.34 -1.57
N PHE A 23 16.80 8.67 -2.21
CA PHE A 23 16.90 7.25 -2.57
C PHE A 23 17.62 7.13 -3.91
N GLY A 24 18.89 6.75 -3.83
CA GLY A 24 19.73 6.58 -4.99
C GLY A 24 19.21 5.53 -5.96
N SER A 25 19.55 5.73 -7.22
CA SER A 25 19.61 4.76 -8.32
C SER A 25 18.33 4.36 -9.07
N GLY A 26 17.17 4.93 -8.82
CA GLY A 26 15.98 4.62 -9.66
C GLY A 26 15.48 3.17 -9.58
N VAL A 27 15.94 2.42 -8.60
CA VAL A 27 15.52 1.05 -8.31
C VAL A 27 14.30 1.13 -7.37
N TYR A 28 13.26 0.40 -7.71
CA TYR A 28 12.09 0.28 -6.85
C TYR A 28 12.45 -0.55 -5.62
N LEU A 29 12.30 0.04 -4.44
CA LEU A 29 12.77 -0.61 -3.22
C LEU A 29 11.74 -1.62 -2.71
N ARG A 30 12.23 -2.81 -2.39
CA ARG A 30 11.48 -3.73 -1.55
C ARG A 30 11.63 -3.27 -0.10
N ALA A 31 10.56 -2.70 0.45
CA ALA A 31 10.56 -2.25 1.83
C ALA A 31 10.69 -3.43 2.81
N LYS A 32 11.09 -3.11 4.04
CA LYS A 32 11.06 -4.05 5.16
C LYS A 32 9.66 -4.65 5.30
N ARG A 33 9.58 -5.91 5.70
CA ARG A 33 8.31 -6.55 6.04
C ARG A 33 7.83 -6.09 7.40
N PHE A 34 6.53 -5.80 7.51
CA PHE A 34 5.92 -5.27 8.72
C PHE A 34 4.91 -6.24 9.33
N GLU A 35 4.75 -6.16 10.64
CA GLU A 35 3.66 -6.82 11.36
C GLU A 35 2.39 -5.98 11.23
N GLY A 36 1.34 -6.59 10.63
CA GLY A 36 0.06 -5.94 10.38
C GLY A 36 -0.91 -6.12 11.52
N VAL A 37 -1.70 -5.06 11.76
CA VAL A 37 -2.88 -5.10 12.64
C VAL A 37 -4.07 -4.59 11.86
N VAL A 38 -5.20 -5.30 11.96
CA VAL A 38 -6.48 -4.82 11.42
C VAL A 38 -6.96 -3.65 12.28
N TYR A 39 -7.25 -2.52 11.63
CA TYR A 39 -7.69 -1.31 12.30
C TYR A 39 -8.91 -0.71 11.59
N GLU A 40 -9.99 -0.49 12.33
CA GLU A 40 -11.18 0.15 11.79
C GLU A 40 -10.93 1.63 11.54
N SER A 41 -11.19 2.09 10.33
CA SER A 41 -11.01 3.48 9.92
C SER A 41 -12.04 3.88 8.88
N ASN A 42 -12.24 5.17 8.73
CA ASN A 42 -13.05 5.70 7.63
C ASN A 42 -12.28 5.63 6.30
N ARG A 43 -13.01 5.47 5.19
CA ARG A 43 -12.41 5.58 3.86
C ARG A 43 -11.81 6.97 3.65
N PRO A 44 -10.66 7.05 2.97
CA PRO A 44 -10.10 8.35 2.59
C PRO A 44 -11.11 9.14 1.73
N SER A 45 -11.26 10.42 2.03
CA SER A 45 -12.15 11.31 1.29
C SER A 45 -11.51 11.92 0.04
N THR A 46 -10.21 11.73 -0.16
CA THR A 46 -9.44 12.32 -1.25
C THR A 46 -8.73 11.25 -2.06
N LEU A 47 -8.58 11.48 -3.37
CA LEU A 47 -7.80 10.62 -4.28
C LEU A 47 -6.30 10.97 -4.27
N THR A 48 -5.92 12.06 -3.64
CA THR A 48 -4.55 12.60 -3.64
C THR A 48 -3.96 12.56 -2.24
N GLN A 49 -2.71 12.15 -2.15
CA GLN A 49 -1.96 12.24 -0.90
C GLN A 49 -1.71 13.71 -0.53
N THR A 50 -2.11 14.08 0.65
CA THR A 50 -1.93 15.42 1.23
C THR A 50 -1.09 15.33 2.51
N SER A 51 -0.58 16.46 3.01
CA SER A 51 0.10 16.49 4.31
C SER A 51 -0.80 16.01 5.46
N ALA A 52 -2.11 16.26 5.37
CA ALA A 52 -3.09 15.75 6.34
C ALA A 52 -3.25 14.23 6.26
N SER A 53 -3.28 13.65 5.05
CA SER A 53 -3.36 12.19 4.89
C SER A 53 -2.09 11.49 5.37
N VAL A 54 -0.90 12.05 5.11
CA VAL A 54 0.37 11.55 5.65
C VAL A 54 0.39 11.57 7.17
N ALA A 55 -0.02 12.70 7.78
CA ALA A 55 -0.09 12.82 9.24
C ALA A 55 -1.08 11.82 9.86
N ASN A 56 -2.22 11.56 9.17
CA ASN A 56 -3.16 10.54 9.59
C ASN A 56 -2.58 9.12 9.50
N ASP A 57 -1.86 8.80 8.42
CA ASP A 57 -1.21 7.49 8.26
C ASP A 57 -0.14 7.27 9.36
N ASP A 58 0.66 8.28 9.67
CA ASP A 58 1.62 8.23 10.77
C ASP A 58 0.94 8.06 12.14
N PHE A 59 -0.21 8.70 12.34
CA PHE A 59 -1.02 8.52 13.55
C PHE A 59 -1.56 7.11 13.65
N LEU A 60 -2.12 6.56 12.57
CA LEU A 60 -2.61 5.18 12.52
C LEU A 60 -1.52 4.16 12.82
N ASP A 61 -0.33 4.33 12.24
CA ASP A 61 0.81 3.45 12.52
C ASP A 61 1.28 3.56 13.99
N LYS A 62 1.16 4.72 14.62
CA LYS A 62 1.40 4.88 16.07
C LYS A 62 0.33 4.15 16.90
N CYS A 63 -0.94 4.25 16.52
CA CYS A 63 -2.02 3.54 17.20
C CYS A 63 -1.80 2.02 17.15
N VAL A 64 -1.50 1.46 15.98
CA VAL A 64 -1.32 0.00 15.85
C VAL A 64 -0.10 -0.53 16.61
N ARG A 65 0.93 0.30 16.85
CA ARG A 65 2.06 -0.08 17.71
C ARG A 65 1.63 -0.33 19.16
N MET A 66 0.59 0.33 19.62
CA MET A 66 -0.01 0.07 20.95
C MET A 66 -0.65 -1.33 21.03
N TYR A 67 -1.00 -1.91 19.89
CA TYR A 67 -1.55 -3.26 19.76
C TYR A 67 -0.51 -4.31 19.30
N GLY A 68 0.76 -3.96 19.39
CA GLY A 68 1.85 -4.88 19.05
C GLY A 68 2.11 -5.07 17.56
N GLY A 69 1.56 -4.18 16.71
CA GLY A 69 1.83 -4.16 15.27
C GLY A 69 2.77 -3.04 14.85
N GLU A 70 3.04 -2.98 13.56
CA GLU A 70 3.90 -1.93 12.96
C GLU A 70 3.15 -1.12 11.90
N ARG A 71 2.16 -1.73 11.23
CA ARG A 71 1.37 -1.14 10.14
C ARG A 71 -0.11 -1.50 10.25
N ALA A 72 -0.97 -0.54 9.91
CA ALA A 72 -2.41 -0.77 9.85
C ALA A 72 -2.83 -1.43 8.53
N VAL A 73 -3.63 -2.50 8.63
CA VAL A 73 -4.51 -2.94 7.54
C VAL A 73 -5.89 -2.36 7.86
N LEU A 74 -6.30 -1.38 7.07
CA LEU A 74 -7.52 -0.63 7.34
C LEU A 74 -8.76 -1.42 6.93
N VAL A 75 -9.80 -1.36 7.75
CA VAL A 75 -11.12 -1.91 7.45
C VAL A 75 -12.19 -0.86 7.70
N ASP A 76 -13.28 -0.96 6.98
CA ASP A 76 -14.47 -0.13 7.20
C ASP A 76 -15.36 -0.71 8.33
N LYS A 77 -16.49 -0.03 8.60
CA LYS A 77 -17.47 -0.45 9.60
C LYS A 77 -18.11 -1.82 9.32
N SER A 78 -18.09 -2.27 8.07
CA SER A 78 -18.53 -3.59 7.65
C SER A 78 -17.46 -4.66 7.74
N LEU A 79 -16.29 -4.31 8.28
CA LEU A 79 -15.07 -5.13 8.38
C LEU A 79 -14.55 -5.61 7.03
N ASN A 80 -14.75 -4.83 5.96
CA ASN A 80 -14.09 -5.04 4.70
C ASN A 80 -12.79 -4.23 4.63
N VAL A 81 -11.74 -4.82 4.08
CA VAL A 81 -10.48 -4.12 3.84
C VAL A 81 -10.72 -2.92 2.95
N ILE A 82 -10.17 -1.79 3.32
CA ILE A 82 -10.19 -0.56 2.52
C ILE A 82 -8.78 -0.21 2.05
N SER A 83 -8.71 0.36 0.87
CA SER A 83 -7.46 0.78 0.23
C SER A 83 -7.32 2.30 0.27
N ARG A 84 -6.11 2.77 0.15
CA ARG A 84 -5.79 4.19 -0.01
C ARG A 84 -5.29 4.43 -1.43
N PRO A 85 -5.77 5.46 -2.14
CA PRO A 85 -5.36 5.71 -3.51
C PRO A 85 -3.84 5.84 -3.71
N TRP A 86 -3.15 6.49 -2.74
CA TRP A 86 -1.69 6.66 -2.74
C TRP A 86 -0.89 5.51 -2.11
N LEU A 87 -1.59 4.53 -1.54
CA LEU A 87 -1.01 3.34 -0.91
C LEU A 87 -1.97 2.15 -1.07
N PRO A 88 -2.23 1.71 -2.33
CA PRO A 88 -3.13 0.61 -2.59
C PRO A 88 -2.65 -0.69 -1.94
N ILE A 89 -3.62 -1.44 -1.40
CA ILE A 89 -3.40 -2.74 -0.75
C ILE A 89 -3.81 -3.89 -1.67
N PHE A 90 -3.00 -4.92 -1.66
CA PHE A 90 -3.18 -6.14 -2.44
C PHE A 90 -3.05 -7.36 -1.54
N VAL A 91 -3.92 -8.33 -1.78
CA VAL A 91 -4.00 -9.59 -1.04
C VAL A 91 -3.82 -10.74 -2.01
N ALA A 92 -2.78 -11.53 -1.84
CA ALA A 92 -2.53 -12.68 -2.70
C ALA A 92 -3.03 -13.97 -2.07
N HIS A 93 -3.69 -14.80 -2.88
CA HIS A 93 -4.06 -16.15 -2.53
C HIS A 93 -3.91 -17.05 -3.76
N ARG A 94 -3.02 -18.04 -3.66
CA ARG A 94 -2.66 -18.95 -4.76
C ARG A 94 -2.14 -18.18 -6.00
N THR A 95 -2.88 -18.21 -7.09
CA THR A 95 -2.51 -17.58 -8.36
C THR A 95 -3.17 -16.24 -8.61
N LYS A 96 -3.98 -15.78 -7.69
CA LYS A 96 -4.74 -14.53 -7.82
C LYS A 96 -4.28 -13.49 -6.80
N VAL A 97 -4.36 -12.25 -7.23
CA VAL A 97 -4.17 -11.07 -6.36
C VAL A 97 -5.49 -10.32 -6.32
N TYR A 98 -5.92 -9.96 -5.14
CA TYR A 98 -7.17 -9.26 -4.89
C TYR A 98 -6.88 -7.85 -4.39
N THR A 99 -7.73 -6.91 -4.76
CA THR A 99 -7.75 -5.55 -4.23
C THR A 99 -9.19 -5.12 -3.97
N PRO A 100 -9.47 -4.35 -2.90
CA PRO A 100 -10.86 -3.97 -2.61
C PRO A 100 -11.42 -2.94 -3.59
N GLU A 101 -10.55 -2.17 -4.26
CA GLU A 101 -10.98 -1.04 -5.07
C GLU A 101 -9.95 -0.75 -6.18
N GLU A 102 -10.41 -0.22 -7.30
CA GLU A 102 -9.59 0.25 -8.42
C GLU A 102 -9.43 1.77 -8.36
N PHE A 103 -8.21 2.26 -8.65
CA PHE A 103 -7.90 3.69 -8.63
C PHE A 103 -7.20 4.12 -9.93
N GLU A 104 -7.43 5.37 -10.33
CA GLU A 104 -6.74 6.00 -11.46
C GLU A 104 -5.36 6.61 -11.08
N THR A 105 -4.82 6.25 -9.91
CA THR A 105 -3.53 6.74 -9.42
C THR A 105 -2.36 6.04 -10.09
N VAL A 106 -1.21 6.70 -10.09
CA VAL A 106 0.04 6.15 -10.68
C VAL A 106 0.45 4.89 -9.94
N GLU A 107 0.35 4.89 -8.61
CA GLU A 107 0.69 3.76 -7.74
C GLU A 107 -0.13 2.54 -8.09
N TYR A 108 -1.45 2.70 -8.22
CA TYR A 108 -2.34 1.60 -8.56
C TYR A 108 -2.08 1.04 -9.96
N ARG A 109 -1.99 1.92 -10.97
CA ARG A 109 -1.74 1.49 -12.36
C ARG A 109 -0.43 0.75 -12.52
N ARG A 110 0.65 1.26 -11.91
CA ARG A 110 1.96 0.58 -11.91
C ARG A 110 1.93 -0.77 -11.20
N ALA A 111 1.23 -0.84 -10.05
CA ALA A 111 1.05 -2.09 -9.33
C ALA A 111 0.27 -3.12 -10.17
N LYS A 112 -0.85 -2.71 -10.78
CA LYS A 112 -1.65 -3.56 -11.68
C LYS A 112 -0.80 -4.13 -12.81
N GLU A 113 -0.09 -3.29 -13.55
CA GLU A 113 0.81 -3.73 -14.63
C GLU A 113 1.88 -4.70 -14.14
N ALA A 114 2.50 -4.42 -12.98
CA ALA A 114 3.54 -5.27 -12.42
C ALA A 114 3.00 -6.63 -11.94
N ILE A 115 1.78 -6.67 -11.36
CA ILE A 115 1.09 -7.89 -10.96
C ILE A 115 0.79 -8.76 -12.19
N GLU A 116 0.24 -8.18 -13.26
CA GLU A 116 -0.06 -8.87 -14.50
C GLU A 116 1.22 -9.40 -15.19
N ARG A 117 2.28 -8.57 -15.27
CA ARG A 117 3.60 -8.99 -15.80
C ARG A 117 4.27 -10.06 -14.94
N ALA A 118 3.95 -10.15 -13.66
CA ALA A 118 4.42 -11.21 -12.78
C ALA A 118 3.64 -12.52 -12.94
N GLY A 119 2.60 -12.53 -13.80
CA GLY A 119 1.80 -13.70 -14.15
C GLY A 119 0.67 -13.98 -13.16
N PHE A 120 0.19 -12.96 -12.43
CA PHE A 120 -0.96 -13.07 -11.56
C PHE A 120 -2.19 -12.41 -12.17
N GLU A 121 -3.37 -12.98 -11.90
CA GLU A 121 -4.66 -12.37 -12.21
C GLU A 121 -5.01 -11.38 -11.09
N LEU A 122 -5.26 -10.10 -11.45
CA LEU A 122 -5.76 -9.10 -10.50
C LEU A 122 -7.30 -9.10 -10.52
N VAL A 123 -7.91 -9.26 -9.35
CA VAL A 123 -9.36 -9.28 -9.17
C VAL A 123 -9.77 -8.19 -8.19
N VAL A 124 -10.68 -7.33 -8.62
CA VAL A 124 -11.27 -6.27 -7.76
C VAL A 124 -12.52 -6.84 -7.09
N ARG A 125 -12.52 -6.89 -5.77
CA ARG A 125 -13.68 -7.34 -4.96
C ARG A 125 -13.53 -6.94 -3.50
N ASP A 126 -14.64 -6.92 -2.77
CA ASP A 126 -14.60 -6.81 -1.31
C ASP A 126 -13.77 -7.93 -0.67
N ILE A 127 -12.99 -7.57 0.32
CA ILE A 127 -12.10 -8.47 1.06
C ILE A 127 -12.48 -8.39 2.54
N PRO A 128 -13.29 -9.34 3.05
CA PRO A 128 -13.62 -9.37 4.47
C PRO A 128 -12.39 -9.58 5.34
N ALA A 129 -12.26 -8.83 6.45
CA ALA A 129 -11.13 -8.97 7.37
C ALA A 129 -10.94 -10.40 7.89
N GLY A 130 -12.05 -11.12 8.13
CA GLY A 130 -11.99 -12.52 8.55
C GLY A 130 -11.36 -13.48 7.53
N SER A 131 -11.28 -13.09 6.25
CA SER A 131 -10.61 -13.90 5.22
C SER A 131 -9.08 -13.77 5.27
N LEU A 132 -8.55 -12.76 5.96
CA LEU A 132 -7.11 -12.48 6.02
C LEU A 132 -6.29 -13.58 6.73
N GLU A 133 -6.93 -14.43 7.50
CA GLU A 133 -6.28 -15.60 8.11
C GLU A 133 -6.05 -16.78 7.14
N GLN A 134 -6.61 -16.71 5.93
CA GLN A 134 -6.55 -17.79 4.93
C GLN A 134 -5.75 -17.42 3.69
N ILE A 135 -5.16 -16.24 3.66
CA ILE A 135 -4.43 -15.72 2.52
C ILE A 135 -2.94 -16.03 2.62
N ASP A 136 -2.25 -15.99 1.48
CA ASP A 136 -0.83 -16.29 1.42
C ASP A 136 0.02 -15.05 1.69
N GLU A 137 -0.42 -13.87 1.24
CA GLU A 137 0.38 -12.65 1.30
C GLU A 137 -0.48 -11.39 1.31
N ILE A 138 -0.05 -10.36 2.05
CA ILE A 138 -0.55 -8.97 1.95
C ILE A 138 0.62 -8.06 1.62
N PHE A 139 0.42 -7.12 0.70
CA PHE A 139 1.39 -6.08 0.42
C PHE A 139 0.70 -4.78 0.01
N MET A 140 1.41 -3.67 0.22
CA MET A 140 1.02 -2.33 -0.21
C MET A 140 2.05 -1.80 -1.19
N VAL A 141 1.61 -0.92 -2.08
CA VAL A 141 2.47 -0.31 -3.09
C VAL A 141 2.36 1.20 -2.97
N ASP A 142 3.49 1.86 -2.83
CA ASP A 142 3.61 3.31 -2.96
C ASP A 142 4.45 3.67 -4.19
N ILE A 143 4.71 4.95 -4.39
CA ILE A 143 5.46 5.42 -5.57
C ILE A 143 6.92 4.93 -5.60
N MET A 144 7.46 4.51 -4.46
CA MET A 144 8.89 4.17 -4.30
C MET A 144 9.11 2.72 -3.90
N SER A 145 8.10 2.02 -3.36
CA SER A 145 8.32 0.73 -2.72
C SER A 145 7.13 -0.21 -2.77
N VAL A 146 7.43 -1.50 -2.63
CA VAL A 146 6.46 -2.55 -2.30
C VAL A 146 6.72 -3.01 -0.88
N THR A 147 5.77 -2.75 0.00
CA THR A 147 5.82 -3.12 1.42
C THR A 147 5.02 -4.39 1.66
N ALA A 148 5.67 -5.50 2.01
CA ALA A 148 5.01 -6.75 2.36
C ALA A 148 4.76 -6.85 3.87
N PHE A 149 3.72 -7.59 4.24
CA PHE A 149 3.47 -7.93 5.63
C PHE A 149 4.13 -9.27 5.98
N SER A 150 4.65 -9.39 7.20
CA SER A 150 5.23 -10.62 7.74
C SER A 150 4.19 -11.50 8.43
N LYS A 151 3.22 -10.86 9.06
CA LYS A 151 2.07 -11.51 9.69
C LYS A 151 0.90 -10.53 9.83
N ILE A 152 -0.30 -11.06 10.05
CA ILE A 152 -1.48 -10.34 10.49
C ILE A 152 -2.14 -11.12 11.63
N GLY A 153 -2.29 -10.49 12.81
CA GLY A 153 -2.63 -11.23 14.02
C GLY A 153 -1.63 -12.35 14.28
N ASN A 154 -2.10 -13.59 14.36
CA ASN A 154 -1.26 -14.78 14.52
C ASN A 154 -0.91 -15.48 13.19
N HIS A 155 -1.48 -15.04 12.07
CA HIS A 155 -1.25 -15.66 10.77
C HIS A 155 0.03 -15.14 10.12
N ARG A 156 0.97 -16.03 9.81
CA ARG A 156 2.22 -15.72 9.10
C ARG A 156 1.98 -15.64 7.61
N LEU A 157 2.55 -14.62 6.99
CA LEU A 157 2.41 -14.33 5.57
C LEU A 157 3.71 -14.59 4.81
N LEU A 158 3.58 -14.98 3.56
CA LEU A 158 4.68 -15.11 2.61
C LEU A 158 5.09 -13.73 2.07
N SER A 159 6.08 -13.70 1.15
CA SER A 159 6.51 -12.50 0.45
C SER A 159 7.02 -12.82 -0.96
N THR A 160 6.53 -13.90 -1.53
CA THR A 160 6.93 -14.38 -2.86
C THR A 160 6.31 -13.56 -3.98
N VAL A 161 5.02 -13.24 -3.84
CA VAL A 161 4.27 -12.44 -4.81
C VAL A 161 4.81 -11.02 -4.83
N SER A 162 4.89 -10.36 -3.66
CA SER A 162 5.43 -9.00 -3.56
C SER A 162 6.87 -8.88 -4.08
N ALA A 163 7.71 -9.90 -3.87
CA ALA A 163 9.06 -9.93 -4.42
C ALA A 163 9.06 -10.01 -5.95
N ARG A 164 8.16 -10.79 -6.55
CA ARG A 164 8.01 -10.89 -8.01
C ARG A 164 7.46 -9.58 -8.59
N VAL A 165 6.46 -8.99 -7.93
CA VAL A 165 5.88 -7.70 -8.33
C VAL A 165 6.94 -6.60 -8.27
N THR A 166 7.74 -6.52 -7.19
CA THR A 166 8.84 -5.55 -7.06
C THR A 166 9.78 -5.62 -8.26
N LYS A 167 10.23 -6.82 -8.66
CA LYS A 167 11.09 -6.99 -9.83
C LYS A 167 10.46 -6.52 -11.15
N LYS A 168 9.13 -6.53 -11.25
CA LYS A 168 8.41 -6.06 -12.43
C LYS A 168 8.10 -4.56 -12.41
N MET A 169 8.26 -3.93 -11.25
CA MET A 169 8.18 -2.48 -11.10
C MET A 169 9.52 -1.78 -11.37
N GLU A 170 10.62 -2.53 -11.31
CA GLU A 170 11.96 -2.09 -11.72
C GLU A 170 12.02 -2.05 -13.25
N LEU A 171 11.75 -0.89 -13.86
CA LEU A 171 11.89 -0.65 -15.31
C LEU A 171 12.77 0.57 -15.57
#